data_14f24631fc80300a2dfdc260bb1152e9
#
_entry.id   14f24631fc80300a2dfdc260bb1152e9
#
_cell.length_a   1.000
_cell.length_b   1.000
_cell.length_c   1.000
_cell.angle_alpha   90.00
_cell.angle_beta   90.00
_cell.angle_gamma   90.00
#
_symmetry.space_group_name_H-M   'P 1'
#
loop_
_entity.id
_entity.type
_entity.pdbx_description
1 polymer ?
#
loop_
_entity_poly.entity_id
_entity_poly.type
_entity_poly.pdbx_seq_one_letter_code
_entity_poly.pdbx_strand_id
1 'polypeptide(L)'
;MSKVCVFLADGVEEIEALTVVDILRRGGVTVETVSITDSKSVTSSHKITIQADRLLSEINFDETAMIVLPGGMPGTKNLEACAPLMEQVDRFH
;
A
#
# COMPACT_ATOMS: atom_id res chain seq x y z
N MET A 1 11.20 9.56 -12.46
CA MET A 1 11.80 9.19 -11.17
C MET A 1 11.01 8.03 -10.55
N SER A 2 11.73 7.02 -10.09
CA SER A 2 11.09 5.84 -9.50
C SER A 2 10.47 6.15 -8.15
N LYS A 3 9.36 5.50 -7.85
CA LYS A 3 8.68 5.67 -6.56
C LYS A 3 8.34 4.32 -5.95
N VAL A 4 8.10 4.34 -4.64
CA VAL A 4 7.68 3.18 -3.86
C VAL A 4 6.21 3.32 -3.56
N CYS A 5 5.44 2.26 -3.78
CA CYS A 5 4.02 2.21 -3.44
C CYS A 5 3.80 1.27 -2.26
N VAL A 6 3.18 1.79 -1.22
CA VAL A 6 2.80 1.01 -0.04
C VAL A 6 1.30 0.78 -0.10
N PHE A 7 0.89 -0.48 -0.25
CA PHE A 7 -0.50 -0.83 -0.46
C PHE A 7 -1.24 -1.04 0.86
N LEU A 8 -2.42 -0.43 0.95
CA LEU A 8 -3.25 -0.45 2.15
C LEU A 8 -4.58 -1.14 1.85
N ALA A 9 -4.96 -2.06 2.73
CA ALA A 9 -6.26 -2.71 2.71
C ALA A 9 -6.89 -2.59 4.09
N ASP A 10 -8.21 -2.75 4.18
CA ASP A 10 -8.88 -2.77 5.47
C ASP A 10 -8.28 -3.89 6.31
N GLY A 11 -8.02 -3.60 7.58
CA GLY A 11 -7.35 -4.51 8.49
C GLY A 11 -5.83 -4.42 8.48
N VAL A 12 -5.26 -3.48 7.74
CA VAL A 12 -3.81 -3.27 7.69
C VAL A 12 -3.26 -2.92 9.08
N GLU A 13 -2.04 -3.39 9.37
CA GLU A 13 -1.35 -2.97 10.59
C GLU A 13 -0.74 -1.58 10.37
N GLU A 14 -1.36 -0.58 10.98
CA GLU A 14 -0.99 0.82 10.74
C GLU A 14 0.45 1.15 11.16
N ILE A 15 0.93 0.53 12.23
CA ILE A 15 2.29 0.79 12.70
C ILE A 15 3.30 0.30 11.66
N GLU A 16 3.10 -0.91 11.15
CA GLU A 16 4.00 -1.45 10.12
C GLU A 16 3.97 -0.62 8.85
N ALA A 17 2.76 -0.29 8.39
CA ALA A 17 2.59 0.46 7.14
C ALA A 17 3.17 1.88 7.25
N LEU A 18 2.78 2.61 8.28
CA LEU A 18 3.15 4.01 8.42
C LEU A 18 4.61 4.21 8.83
N THR A 19 5.18 3.25 9.56
CA THR A 19 6.61 3.29 9.90
C THR A 19 7.47 3.21 8.65
N VAL A 20 7.12 2.31 7.73
CA VAL A 20 7.85 2.18 6.46
C VAL A 20 7.74 3.48 5.65
N VAL A 21 6.53 4.05 5.56
CA VAL A 21 6.31 5.31 4.85
C VAL A 21 7.17 6.42 5.45
N ASP A 22 7.15 6.54 6.77
CA ASP A 22 7.90 7.59 7.47
C ASP A 22 9.41 7.46 7.23
N ILE A 23 9.95 6.25 7.43
CA ILE A 23 11.39 6.00 7.26
C ILE A 23 11.84 6.30 5.84
N LEU A 24 11.08 5.82 4.85
CA LEU A 24 11.45 6.03 3.44
C LEU A 24 11.39 7.50 3.06
N ARG A 25 10.36 8.22 3.50
CA ARG A 25 10.24 9.66 3.22
C ARG A 25 11.35 10.46 3.87
N ARG A 26 11.76 10.10 5.08
CA ARG A 26 12.89 10.74 5.76
C ARG A 26 14.19 10.51 5.00
N GLY A 27 14.30 9.38 4.34
CA GLY A 27 15.48 9.06 3.50
C GLY A 27 15.45 9.69 2.12
N GLY A 28 14.45 10.51 1.81
CA GLY A 28 14.36 11.19 0.52
C GLY A 28 13.72 10.34 -0.59
N VAL A 29 13.12 9.21 -0.24
CA VAL A 29 12.46 8.34 -1.22
C VAL A 29 11.05 8.84 -1.49
N THR A 30 10.66 8.87 -2.77
CA THR A 30 9.28 9.19 -3.14
C THR A 30 8.39 7.99 -2.82
N VAL A 31 7.44 8.18 -1.89
CA VAL A 31 6.56 7.12 -1.42
C VAL A 31 5.11 7.56 -1.54
N GLU A 32 4.28 6.70 -2.10
CA GLU A 32 2.84 6.91 -2.12
C GLU A 32 2.14 5.75 -1.42
N THR A 33 1.13 6.08 -0.60
CA THR A 33 0.25 5.06 -0.04
C THR A 33 -0.91 4.85 -1.00
N VAL A 34 -1.30 3.61 -1.20
CA VAL A 34 -2.28 3.23 -2.22
C VAL A 34 -3.36 2.35 -1.60
N SER A 35 -4.62 2.80 -1.69
CA SER A 35 -5.75 1.98 -1.25
C SER A 35 -6.14 0.99 -2.35
N ILE A 36 -6.36 -0.27 -1.98
CA ILE A 36 -6.86 -1.27 -2.91
C ILE A 36 -8.39 -1.29 -2.97
N THR A 37 -9.06 -0.44 -2.20
CA THR A 37 -10.52 -0.33 -2.18
C THR A 37 -10.98 0.79 -3.12
N ASP A 38 -12.30 1.01 -3.21
CA ASP A 38 -12.87 2.09 -4.02
C ASP A 38 -12.74 3.45 -3.34
N SER A 39 -12.26 3.49 -2.11
CA SER A 39 -12.11 4.71 -1.33
C SER A 39 -10.67 4.87 -0.87
N LYS A 40 -10.21 6.12 -0.80
CA LYS A 40 -8.89 6.40 -0.22
C LYS A 40 -8.86 6.22 1.29
N SER A 41 -10.02 6.13 1.94
CA SER A 41 -10.10 5.87 3.38
C SER A 41 -9.99 4.38 3.64
N VAL A 42 -9.00 3.99 4.44
CA VAL A 42 -8.73 2.60 4.81
C VAL A 42 -8.75 2.50 6.33
N THR A 43 -9.44 1.49 6.85
CA THR A 43 -9.52 1.28 8.30
C THR A 43 -8.52 0.21 8.72
N SER A 44 -7.63 0.56 9.64
CA SER A 44 -6.59 -0.36 10.13
C SER A 44 -7.16 -1.42 11.07
N SER A 45 -6.30 -2.36 11.47
CA SER A 45 -6.66 -3.42 12.42
C SER A 45 -7.06 -2.86 13.79
N HIS A 46 -6.58 -1.69 14.14
CA HIS A 46 -6.92 -1.01 15.41
C HIS A 46 -8.01 0.05 15.21
N LYS A 47 -8.73 -0.02 14.10
CA LYS A 47 -9.86 0.88 13.78
C LYS A 47 -9.47 2.34 13.61
N ILE A 48 -8.25 2.57 13.16
CA ILE A 48 -7.77 3.91 12.80
C ILE A 48 -7.99 4.11 11.31
N THR A 49 -8.63 5.20 10.94
CA THR A 49 -8.83 5.53 9.52
C THR A 49 -7.60 6.22 8.97
N ILE A 50 -7.07 5.67 7.89
CA ILE A 50 -5.90 6.21 7.19
C ILE A 50 -6.38 6.70 5.83
N GLN A 51 -5.96 7.91 5.45
CA GLN A 51 -6.23 8.46 4.12
C GLN A 51 -5.06 8.13 3.21
N ALA A 52 -5.29 7.27 2.22
CA ALA A 52 -4.27 6.93 1.24
C ALA A 52 -4.07 8.08 0.24
N ASP A 53 -2.88 8.14 -0.35
CA ASP A 53 -2.57 9.15 -1.36
C ASP A 53 -3.27 8.87 -2.68
N ARG A 54 -3.41 7.60 -3.04
CA ARG A 54 -3.94 7.16 -4.34
C ARG A 54 -4.85 5.97 -4.19
N LEU A 55 -5.66 5.74 -5.23
CA LEU A 55 -6.37 4.47 -5.42
C LEU A 55 -5.54 3.56 -6.31
N LEU A 56 -5.73 2.25 -6.17
CA LEU A 56 -5.03 1.28 -7.01
C LEU A 56 -5.23 1.56 -8.51
N SER A 57 -6.43 1.98 -8.89
CA SER A 57 -6.76 2.29 -10.28
C SER A 57 -5.98 3.48 -10.84
N GLU A 58 -5.38 4.31 -9.98
CA GLU A 58 -4.63 5.50 -10.37
C GLU A 58 -3.14 5.23 -10.55
N ILE A 59 -2.67 4.01 -10.23
CA ILE A 59 -1.24 3.71 -10.20
C ILE A 59 -0.73 3.29 -11.56
N ASN A 60 0.39 3.90 -11.97
CA ASN A 60 1.14 3.45 -13.13
C ASN A 60 2.30 2.59 -12.63
N PHE A 61 2.14 1.27 -12.76
CA PHE A 61 3.15 0.33 -12.27
C PHE A 61 4.46 0.39 -13.03
N ASP A 62 4.44 0.91 -14.27
CA ASP A 62 5.67 1.07 -15.04
C ASP A 62 6.61 2.13 -14.42
N GLU A 63 6.03 3.05 -13.64
CA GLU A 63 6.81 4.09 -12.94
C GLU A 63 7.12 3.71 -11.50
N THR A 64 6.69 2.54 -11.06
CA THR A 64 6.86 2.09 -9.68
C THR A 64 8.10 1.21 -9.57
N ALA A 65 9.03 1.58 -8.69
CA ALA A 65 10.28 0.84 -8.48
C ALA A 65 10.13 -0.29 -7.50
N MET A 66 9.24 -0.16 -6.52
CA MET A 66 9.07 -1.14 -5.45
C MET A 66 7.64 -1.15 -4.93
N ILE A 67 7.17 -2.33 -4.58
CA ILE A 67 5.87 -2.53 -3.95
C ILE A 67 6.10 -3.02 -2.52
N VAL A 68 5.41 -2.40 -1.56
CA VAL A 68 5.44 -2.83 -0.16
C VAL A 68 4.05 -3.29 0.25
N LEU A 69 3.98 -4.50 0.79
CA LEU A 69 2.73 -5.10 1.27
C LEU A 69 2.81 -5.24 2.79
N PRO A 70 2.25 -4.29 3.56
CA PRO A 70 2.31 -4.35 5.01
C PRO A 70 1.56 -5.56 5.57
N GLY A 71 1.98 -6.03 6.74
CA GLY A 71 1.33 -7.13 7.42
C GLY A 71 0.03 -6.74 8.12
N GLY A 72 -0.48 -7.64 8.92
CA GLY A 72 -1.71 -7.49 9.67
C GLY A 72 -2.83 -8.34 9.11
N MET A 73 -3.72 -8.79 10.00
CA MET A 73 -4.89 -9.58 9.61
C MET A 73 -6.14 -8.81 10.03
N PRO A 74 -7.16 -8.68 9.19
CA PRO A 74 -7.32 -9.31 7.87
C PRO A 74 -6.64 -8.58 6.70
N GLY A 75 -5.86 -7.53 6.96
CA GLY A 75 -5.23 -6.74 5.90
C GLY A 75 -4.46 -7.58 4.89
N THR A 76 -3.60 -8.52 5.36
CA THR A 76 -2.82 -9.39 4.49
C THR A 76 -3.72 -10.22 3.58
N LYS A 77 -4.80 -10.79 4.13
CA LYS A 77 -5.74 -11.57 3.33
C LYS A 77 -6.44 -10.71 2.28
N ASN A 78 -6.78 -9.47 2.64
CA ASN A 78 -7.44 -8.56 1.71
C ASN A 78 -6.51 -8.17 0.56
N LEU A 79 -5.22 -7.98 0.84
CA LEU A 79 -4.23 -7.73 -0.21
C LEU A 79 -4.09 -8.92 -1.12
N GLU A 80 -4.00 -10.13 -0.56
CA GLU A 80 -3.87 -11.37 -1.35
C GLU A 80 -5.10 -11.63 -2.22
N ALA A 81 -6.27 -11.20 -1.76
CA ALA A 81 -7.51 -11.37 -2.51
C ALA A 81 -7.66 -10.36 -3.67
N CYS A 82 -6.80 -9.34 -3.72
CA CYS A 82 -6.87 -8.33 -4.77
C CYS A 82 -6.14 -8.82 -6.02
N ALA A 83 -6.87 -9.38 -6.98
CA ALA A 83 -6.25 -9.94 -8.18
C ALA A 83 -5.42 -8.94 -8.99
N PRO A 84 -5.89 -7.71 -9.26
CA PRO A 84 -5.07 -6.74 -9.97
C PRO A 84 -3.74 -6.44 -9.28
N LEU A 85 -3.73 -6.39 -7.94
CA LEU A 85 -2.50 -6.18 -7.19
C LEU A 85 -1.58 -7.40 -7.28
N MET A 86 -2.11 -8.60 -7.11
CA MET A 86 -1.29 -9.82 -7.12
C MET A 86 -0.65 -10.06 -8.49
N GLU A 87 -1.31 -9.69 -9.57
CA GLU A 87 -0.72 -9.75 -10.90
C GLU A 87 0.53 -8.86 -10.98
N GLN A 88 0.50 -7.68 -10.35
CA GLN A 88 1.65 -6.78 -10.34
C GLN A 88 2.75 -7.29 -9.42
N VAL A 89 2.39 -7.95 -8.32
CA VAL A 89 3.39 -8.60 -7.45
C VAL A 89 4.21 -9.61 -8.26
N ASP A 90 3.54 -10.42 -9.07
CA ASP A 90 4.23 -11.39 -9.92
C ASP A 90 5.18 -10.72 -10.91
N ARG A 91 4.81 -9.56 -11.45
CA ARG A 91 5.68 -8.81 -12.36
C ARG A 91 6.96 -8.29 -11.66
N PHE A 92 6.90 -8.03 -10.35
CA PHE A 92 8.03 -7.50 -9.60
C PHE A 92 8.96 -8.58 -9.06
N HIS A 93 8.58 -9.84 -9.25
CA HIS A 93 9.43 -10.96 -8.93
C HIS A 93 10.29 -11.34 -10.16
#